data_1ccc7c4eab53459516eb9917077915e6
#
_entry.id   1ccc7c4eab53459516eb9917077915e6
#
_cell.length_a   1.000
_cell.length_b   1.000
_cell.length_c   1.000
_cell.angle_alpha   90.00
_cell.angle_beta   90.00
_cell.angle_gamma   90.00
#
_symmetry.space_group_name_H-M   'P 1'
#
loop_
_entity.id
_entity.type
_entity.pdbx_description
1 polymer ?
#
loop_
_entity_poly.entity_id
_entity_poly.type
_entity_poly.pdbx_seq_one_letter_code
_entity_poly.pdbx_strand_id
1 'polypeptide(L)'
;MSETRFHGARVRESTGLATAINDVDSSVIGIVATADDADETLFPLNKPTLLTRVSDVLGKAGTKGTLYKSLKAVADQVSTKVIVVRVPDASSQGAPDTGVTSFGHLDPEDRAFFGIDESEDAHPVYPHKTQDQYVIGGTDGDGNYTGMYALLIAEQDDAIGYRPRIIAAPGLDTEAVTKSLCVIAEKLRAFVYAGCHNCKKPADAISYRARFNERELMLVWPDFIAHNPKSGANEVFPAAAYACGLRARIDHEQGWHKSLSNVPVRNVLGISSPVFWSLQSEDSDANNLNNKEITTIICRNGFRFWGNRTPETKAYIFEVYTRTAQVLADSIAEAQFETIDAPLTPANVKDVLSAIRAKLDALVTSGRLVGAECWYDVVDNSTTELRQGRVRIRYKYTPVPPLEDMELYQT
;
A
#
# COMPACT_ATOMS: atom_id res chain seq x y z
N MET A 1 -56.61 7.19 -36.49
CA MET A 1 -56.35 6.49 -35.19
C MET A 1 -56.61 7.49 -34.10
N SER A 2 -57.60 7.24 -33.23
CA SER A 2 -57.99 8.18 -32.17
C SER A 2 -56.92 8.14 -31.07
N GLU A 3 -56.35 9.27 -30.75
CA GLU A 3 -55.48 9.41 -29.59
C GLU A 3 -56.30 9.19 -28.32
N THR A 4 -56.03 8.08 -27.62
CA THR A 4 -56.62 7.80 -26.32
C THR A 4 -55.99 8.77 -25.30
N ARG A 5 -56.80 9.74 -24.87
CA ARG A 5 -56.42 10.71 -23.82
C ARG A 5 -56.35 9.96 -22.49
N PHE A 6 -55.10 9.84 -21.92
CA PHE A 6 -54.88 9.25 -20.60
C PHE A 6 -54.84 10.35 -19.54
N HIS A 7 -55.68 10.21 -18.51
CA HIS A 7 -55.71 11.08 -17.35
C HIS A 7 -55.22 10.30 -16.13
N GLY A 8 -53.91 10.43 -15.81
CA GLY A 8 -53.25 9.71 -14.70
C GLY A 8 -51.72 9.77 -14.77
N ALA A 9 -51.03 9.27 -13.76
CA ALA A 9 -49.58 9.14 -13.75
C ALA A 9 -49.17 7.86 -14.49
N ARG A 10 -48.24 7.98 -15.47
CA ARG A 10 -47.59 6.84 -16.10
C ARG A 10 -46.16 6.72 -15.51
N VAL A 11 -45.90 5.64 -14.77
CA VAL A 11 -44.57 5.22 -14.44
C VAL A 11 -44.04 4.44 -15.63
N ARG A 12 -43.02 4.96 -16.29
CA ARG A 12 -42.23 4.22 -17.27
C ARG A 12 -40.99 3.73 -16.55
N GLU A 13 -40.87 2.44 -16.36
CA GLU A 13 -39.60 1.85 -15.99
C GLU A 13 -38.61 2.08 -17.15
N SER A 14 -37.60 2.87 -16.90
CA SER A 14 -36.45 2.97 -17.78
C SER A 14 -35.59 1.74 -17.49
N THR A 15 -35.40 0.87 -18.46
CA THR A 15 -34.50 -0.27 -18.39
C THR A 15 -33.01 0.13 -18.54
N GLY A 16 -32.72 1.42 -18.52
CA GLY A 16 -31.36 1.91 -18.33
C GLY A 16 -30.96 1.68 -16.88
N LEU A 17 -30.32 0.55 -16.61
CA LEU A 17 -29.66 0.28 -15.34
C LEU A 17 -28.55 1.32 -15.19
N ALA A 18 -28.81 2.36 -14.39
CA ALA A 18 -27.71 3.15 -13.85
C ALA A 18 -26.86 2.17 -13.02
N THR A 19 -25.72 1.76 -13.55
CA THR A 19 -24.82 0.84 -12.85
C THR A 19 -24.41 1.51 -11.56
N ALA A 20 -24.80 0.94 -10.42
CA ALA A 20 -24.43 1.48 -9.12
C ALA A 20 -22.91 1.42 -8.97
N ILE A 21 -22.28 2.57 -8.72
CA ILE A 21 -20.84 2.64 -8.47
C ILE A 21 -20.58 2.08 -7.08
N ASN A 22 -19.94 0.90 -7.00
CA ASN A 22 -19.50 0.30 -5.76
C ASN A 22 -18.14 0.87 -5.35
N ASP A 23 -17.81 0.82 -4.05
CA ASP A 23 -16.45 1.09 -3.59
C ASP A 23 -15.53 -0.06 -4.00
N VAL A 24 -14.30 0.25 -4.43
CA VAL A 24 -13.27 -0.75 -4.63
C VAL A 24 -12.86 -1.38 -3.30
N ASP A 25 -12.40 -2.65 -3.34
CA ASP A 25 -11.86 -3.32 -2.14
C ASP A 25 -10.55 -2.66 -1.72
N SER A 26 -10.62 -1.72 -0.78
CA SER A 26 -9.49 -0.94 -0.29
C SER A 26 -8.62 -1.69 0.74
N SER A 27 -9.02 -2.91 1.13
CA SER A 27 -8.40 -3.69 2.20
C SER A 27 -7.34 -4.70 1.73
N VAL A 28 -7.13 -4.86 0.42
CA VAL A 28 -6.13 -5.79 -0.14
C VAL A 28 -4.73 -5.32 0.19
N ILE A 29 -3.94 -6.18 0.84
CA ILE A 29 -2.58 -5.89 1.29
C ILE A 29 -1.57 -6.51 0.34
N GLY A 30 -0.52 -5.78 -0.04
CA GLY A 30 0.67 -6.27 -0.74
C GLY A 30 1.88 -6.24 0.19
N ILE A 31 2.56 -7.36 0.37
CA ILE A 31 3.73 -7.47 1.24
C ILE A 31 4.91 -8.01 0.45
N VAL A 32 6.05 -7.33 0.53
CA VAL A 32 7.35 -7.85 0.07
C VAL A 32 8.14 -8.29 1.30
N ALA A 33 8.62 -9.54 1.30
CA ALA A 33 9.26 -10.11 2.47
C ALA A 33 10.30 -11.18 2.11
N THR A 34 11.25 -11.44 3.01
CA THR A 34 12.21 -12.54 2.92
C THR A 34 11.77 -13.74 3.73
N ALA A 35 12.05 -14.95 3.25
CA ALA A 35 11.85 -16.20 3.99
C ALA A 35 12.55 -17.35 3.29
N ASP A 36 13.79 -17.67 3.68
CA ASP A 36 14.58 -18.72 3.02
C ASP A 36 14.07 -20.13 3.32
N ASP A 37 13.43 -20.32 4.46
CA ASP A 37 12.86 -21.58 4.92
C ASP A 37 11.34 -21.69 4.75
N ALA A 38 10.71 -20.80 3.96
CA ALA A 38 9.30 -20.90 3.62
C ALA A 38 9.04 -22.02 2.59
N ASP A 39 7.80 -22.52 2.57
CA ASP A 39 7.32 -23.47 1.56
C ASP A 39 7.39 -22.81 0.15
N GLU A 40 8.30 -23.30 -0.69
CA GLU A 40 8.53 -22.72 -2.02
C GLU A 40 7.36 -22.88 -2.98
N THR A 41 6.55 -23.92 -2.79
CA THR A 41 5.35 -24.16 -3.61
C THR A 41 4.31 -23.08 -3.35
N LEU A 42 4.16 -22.67 -2.07
CA LEU A 42 3.20 -21.63 -1.69
C LEU A 42 3.77 -20.23 -1.85
N PHE A 43 5.06 -20.06 -1.58
CA PHE A 43 5.75 -18.78 -1.64
C PHE A 43 6.92 -18.82 -2.63
N PRO A 44 6.66 -18.94 -3.95
CA PRO A 44 7.73 -18.92 -4.95
C PRO A 44 8.47 -17.57 -4.93
N LEU A 45 9.76 -17.58 -5.25
CA LEU A 45 10.57 -16.35 -5.32
C LEU A 45 10.08 -15.41 -6.43
N ASN A 46 9.99 -14.13 -6.11
CA ASN A 46 9.64 -13.04 -7.03
C ASN A 46 8.29 -13.19 -7.75
N LYS A 47 7.42 -14.09 -7.29
CA LYS A 47 6.08 -14.24 -7.84
C LYS A 47 5.03 -13.80 -6.82
N PRO A 48 4.05 -13.01 -7.23
CA PRO A 48 2.97 -12.63 -6.33
C PRO A 48 2.11 -13.85 -6.02
N THR A 49 1.75 -14.03 -4.76
CA THR A 49 0.89 -15.14 -4.29
C THR A 49 -0.25 -14.58 -3.47
N LEU A 50 -1.48 -14.95 -3.80
CA LEU A 50 -2.68 -14.53 -3.07
C LEU A 50 -2.93 -15.45 -1.86
N LEU A 51 -3.07 -14.85 -0.70
CA LEU A 51 -3.51 -15.49 0.53
C LEU A 51 -4.90 -14.94 0.89
N THR A 52 -5.91 -15.80 0.85
CA THR A 52 -7.29 -15.42 1.25
C THR A 52 -7.51 -15.56 2.75
N ARG A 53 -6.75 -16.46 3.41
CA ARG A 53 -6.75 -16.69 4.86
C ARG A 53 -5.32 -16.85 5.34
N VAL A 54 -4.76 -15.77 5.86
CA VAL A 54 -3.36 -15.75 6.31
C VAL A 54 -3.11 -16.73 7.45
N SER A 55 -4.07 -16.91 8.37
CA SER A 55 -3.96 -17.84 9.51
C SER A 55 -3.62 -19.29 9.09
N ASP A 56 -4.17 -19.74 7.97
CA ASP A 56 -4.06 -21.14 7.52
C ASP A 56 -2.66 -21.47 6.98
N VAL A 57 -1.93 -20.44 6.58
CA VAL A 57 -0.62 -20.57 5.92
C VAL A 57 0.57 -20.11 6.78
N LEU A 58 0.32 -19.59 7.99
CA LEU A 58 1.39 -19.13 8.91
C LEU A 58 2.43 -20.23 9.21
N GLY A 59 1.99 -21.49 9.28
CA GLY A 59 2.89 -22.64 9.48
C GLY A 59 3.94 -22.77 8.38
N LYS A 60 3.61 -22.38 7.15
CA LYS A 60 4.41 -22.51 5.93
C LYS A 60 5.28 -21.29 5.61
N ALA A 61 5.12 -20.19 6.35
CA ALA A 61 5.83 -18.92 6.12
C ALA A 61 7.29 -18.93 6.60
N GLY A 62 7.83 -20.08 6.99
CA GLY A 62 9.20 -20.18 7.51
C GLY A 62 9.39 -19.55 8.89
N THR A 63 10.64 -19.47 9.32
CA THR A 63 11.06 -18.84 10.59
C THR A 63 12.17 -17.80 10.37
N LYS A 64 12.83 -17.88 9.23
CA LYS A 64 13.91 -16.96 8.83
C LYS A 64 13.33 -15.81 8.02
N GLY A 65 13.93 -14.63 8.16
CA GLY A 65 13.49 -13.45 7.43
C GLY A 65 12.27 -12.73 8.05
N THR A 66 11.54 -11.99 7.22
CA THR A 66 10.48 -11.07 7.67
C THR A 66 9.06 -11.56 7.40
N LEU A 67 8.87 -12.59 6.54
CA LEU A 67 7.56 -13.04 6.07
C LEU A 67 6.64 -13.48 7.19
N TYR A 68 7.11 -14.38 8.06
CA TYR A 68 6.28 -14.91 9.15
C TYR A 68 5.78 -13.80 10.08
N LYS A 69 6.69 -12.92 10.51
CA LYS A 69 6.34 -11.80 11.41
C LYS A 69 5.34 -10.85 10.77
N SER A 70 5.50 -10.56 9.48
CA SER A 70 4.60 -9.70 8.72
C SER A 70 3.21 -10.31 8.59
N LEU A 71 3.12 -11.57 8.21
CA LEU A 71 1.84 -12.28 8.07
C LEU A 71 1.14 -12.48 9.41
N LYS A 72 1.88 -12.80 10.49
CA LYS A 72 1.35 -12.92 11.84
C LYS A 72 0.75 -11.59 12.33
N ALA A 73 1.46 -10.48 12.13
CA ALA A 73 0.98 -9.16 12.52
C ALA A 73 -0.32 -8.77 11.79
N VAL A 74 -0.44 -9.09 10.50
CA VAL A 74 -1.68 -8.88 9.74
C VAL A 74 -2.80 -9.79 10.26
N ALA A 75 -2.54 -11.10 10.43
CA ALA A 75 -3.52 -12.07 10.91
C ALA A 75 -4.06 -11.74 12.31
N ASP A 76 -3.23 -11.14 13.17
CA ASP A 76 -3.64 -10.66 14.49
C ASP A 76 -4.68 -9.54 14.42
N GLN A 77 -4.72 -8.78 13.33
CA GLN A 77 -5.65 -7.67 13.17
C GLN A 77 -6.92 -8.05 12.43
N VAL A 78 -6.79 -8.78 11.33
CA VAL A 78 -7.91 -9.03 10.41
C VAL A 78 -7.67 -10.27 9.55
N SER A 79 -8.76 -10.89 9.10
CA SER A 79 -8.73 -11.87 8.00
C SER A 79 -9.05 -11.12 6.71
N THR A 80 -8.06 -10.92 5.86
CA THR A 80 -8.19 -10.22 4.59
C THR A 80 -7.31 -10.86 3.52
N LYS A 81 -7.46 -10.41 2.28
CA LYS A 81 -6.61 -10.82 1.15
C LYS A 81 -5.23 -10.19 1.29
N VAL A 82 -4.19 -11.01 1.23
CA VAL A 82 -2.79 -10.56 1.24
C VAL A 82 -2.09 -11.13 0.04
N ILE A 83 -1.47 -10.27 -0.75
CA ILE A 83 -0.61 -10.63 -1.87
C ILE A 83 0.83 -10.55 -1.37
N VAL A 84 1.51 -11.67 -1.38
CA VAL A 84 2.90 -11.80 -0.92
C VAL A 84 3.83 -11.93 -2.10
N VAL A 85 4.92 -11.17 -2.09
CA VAL A 85 6.07 -11.38 -2.96
C VAL A 85 7.26 -11.74 -2.08
N ARG A 86 7.67 -13.02 -2.11
CA ARG A 86 8.87 -13.47 -1.43
C ARG A 86 10.09 -13.14 -2.27
N VAL A 87 11.08 -12.47 -1.64
CA VAL A 87 12.36 -12.12 -2.26
C VAL A 87 13.51 -12.87 -1.59
N PRO A 88 14.65 -13.08 -2.28
CA PRO A 88 15.83 -13.67 -1.66
C PRO A 88 16.31 -12.86 -0.46
N ASP A 89 16.86 -13.55 0.55
CA ASP A 89 17.63 -12.91 1.60
C ASP A 89 19.10 -12.82 1.15
N ALA A 90 19.63 -11.60 1.10
CA ALA A 90 21.00 -11.37 0.65
C ALA A 90 22.05 -12.06 1.53
N SER A 91 21.73 -12.27 2.81
CA SER A 91 22.66 -12.92 3.76
C SER A 91 22.78 -14.43 3.53
N SER A 92 21.77 -15.05 2.90
CA SER A 92 21.76 -16.49 2.61
C SER A 92 22.25 -16.83 1.20
N GLN A 93 22.36 -15.83 0.32
CA GLN A 93 22.95 -16.01 -0.98
C GLN A 93 24.46 -16.23 -0.78
N GLY A 94 24.91 -17.46 -0.92
CA GLY A 94 26.34 -17.80 -0.87
C GLY A 94 27.15 -16.91 -1.81
N ALA A 95 28.49 -16.87 -1.64
CA ALA A 95 29.35 -16.25 -2.63
C ALA A 95 28.90 -16.68 -4.03
N PRO A 96 28.91 -15.78 -5.03
CA PRO A 96 28.48 -16.17 -6.37
C PRO A 96 29.17 -17.47 -6.72
N ASP A 97 28.36 -18.44 -7.15
CA ASP A 97 28.94 -19.59 -7.85
C ASP A 97 29.62 -18.98 -9.06
N THR A 98 30.92 -18.72 -8.89
CA THR A 98 31.79 -18.35 -9.98
C THR A 98 31.90 -19.60 -10.84
N GLY A 99 30.84 -19.85 -11.63
CA GLY A 99 30.85 -20.82 -12.73
C GLY A 99 31.87 -20.47 -13.81
N VAL A 100 32.79 -19.59 -13.49
CA VAL A 100 34.03 -19.42 -14.22
C VAL A 100 34.90 -20.60 -13.79
N THR A 101 34.84 -21.66 -14.59
CA THR A 101 35.90 -22.64 -14.65
C THR A 101 37.22 -21.90 -14.52
N SER A 102 37.91 -22.13 -13.40
CA SER A 102 39.24 -21.52 -13.19
C SER A 102 40.05 -21.89 -14.43
N PHE A 103 40.69 -20.92 -15.08
CA PHE A 103 41.68 -21.19 -16.14
C PHE A 103 42.90 -21.91 -15.58
N GLY A 104 42.78 -22.43 -14.34
CA GLY A 104 43.83 -23.13 -13.60
C GLY A 104 44.33 -24.45 -14.22
N HIS A 105 43.64 -24.96 -15.26
CA HIS A 105 44.16 -26.11 -16.04
C HIS A 105 44.62 -25.75 -17.45
N LEU A 106 44.71 -24.47 -17.79
CA LEU A 106 45.42 -24.06 -19.00
C LEU A 106 46.93 -24.19 -18.75
N ASP A 107 47.66 -24.86 -19.66
CA ASP A 107 49.11 -24.87 -19.62
C ASP A 107 49.66 -23.44 -19.67
N PRO A 108 50.84 -23.19 -19.07
CA PRO A 108 51.48 -21.86 -19.09
C PRO A 108 51.64 -21.28 -20.50
N GLU A 109 51.80 -22.08 -21.51
CA GLU A 109 51.92 -21.69 -22.91
C GLU A 109 50.56 -21.19 -23.47
N ASP A 110 49.46 -21.84 -23.10
CA ASP A 110 48.11 -21.41 -23.48
C ASP A 110 47.68 -20.11 -22.78
N ARG A 111 48.08 -19.93 -21.52
CA ARG A 111 47.85 -18.68 -20.79
C ARG A 111 48.56 -17.50 -21.44
N ALA A 112 49.82 -17.70 -21.82
CA ALA A 112 50.61 -16.69 -22.51
C ALA A 112 50.03 -16.32 -23.90
N PHE A 113 49.48 -17.32 -24.59
CA PHE A 113 48.83 -17.12 -25.89
C PHE A 113 47.56 -16.28 -25.79
N PHE A 114 46.78 -16.44 -24.67
CA PHE A 114 45.59 -15.65 -24.40
C PHE A 114 45.86 -14.33 -23.68
N GLY A 115 47.14 -14.01 -23.38
CA GLY A 115 47.54 -12.77 -22.70
C GLY A 115 47.04 -12.66 -21.26
N ILE A 116 46.88 -13.81 -20.57
CA ILE A 116 46.44 -13.88 -19.19
C ILE A 116 47.67 -13.74 -18.30
N ASP A 117 47.84 -12.58 -17.65
CA ASP A 117 48.96 -12.33 -16.72
C ASP A 117 48.67 -13.03 -15.37
N GLU A 118 49.71 -13.65 -14.77
CA GLU A 118 49.63 -14.35 -13.46
C GLU A 118 49.20 -13.41 -12.31
N SER A 119 49.25 -12.11 -12.51
CA SER A 119 48.82 -11.10 -11.53
C SER A 119 47.35 -10.73 -11.59
N GLU A 120 46.60 -11.18 -12.63
CA GLU A 120 45.17 -10.87 -12.82
C GLU A 120 44.25 -12.03 -12.43
N ASP A 121 44.48 -12.67 -11.30
CA ASP A 121 43.45 -13.48 -10.60
C ASP A 121 42.34 -12.60 -9.99
N ALA A 122 42.13 -11.39 -10.52
CA ALA A 122 40.94 -10.61 -10.27
C ALA A 122 39.77 -11.20 -11.08
N HIS A 123 39.17 -12.28 -10.55
CA HIS A 123 37.85 -12.70 -10.99
C HIS A 123 36.96 -11.45 -10.98
N PRO A 124 36.17 -11.18 -12.05
CA PRO A 124 35.18 -10.13 -12.00
C PRO A 124 34.25 -10.46 -10.85
N VAL A 125 34.41 -9.80 -9.72
CA VAL A 125 33.49 -9.88 -8.59
C VAL A 125 32.23 -9.20 -9.09
N TYR A 126 31.29 -9.97 -9.61
CA TYR A 126 29.94 -9.44 -9.83
C TYR A 126 29.41 -9.03 -8.47
N PRO A 127 29.15 -7.73 -8.24
CA PRO A 127 28.68 -7.28 -6.94
C PRO A 127 27.40 -8.03 -6.61
N HIS A 128 27.38 -8.72 -5.44
CA HIS A 128 26.16 -9.32 -4.92
C HIS A 128 25.07 -8.25 -4.86
N LYS A 129 23.87 -8.57 -5.30
CA LYS A 129 22.73 -7.69 -5.08
C LYS A 129 22.57 -7.45 -3.59
N THR A 130 22.39 -6.20 -3.21
CA THR A 130 22.06 -5.83 -1.82
C THR A 130 20.64 -6.29 -1.50
N GLN A 131 20.30 -6.38 -0.21
CA GLN A 131 18.92 -6.69 0.20
C GLN A 131 17.92 -5.71 -0.42
N ASP A 132 18.26 -4.43 -0.44
CA ASP A 132 17.41 -3.40 -1.07
C ASP A 132 17.17 -3.68 -2.55
N GLN A 133 18.19 -4.12 -3.28
CA GLN A 133 18.05 -4.46 -4.70
C GLN A 133 17.14 -5.67 -4.94
N TYR A 134 17.13 -6.68 -4.03
CA TYR A 134 16.20 -7.79 -4.11
C TYR A 134 14.76 -7.35 -3.79
N VAL A 135 14.59 -6.50 -2.78
CA VAL A 135 13.26 -6.00 -2.37
C VAL A 135 12.68 -5.07 -3.42
N ILE A 136 13.48 -4.13 -3.93
CA ILE A 136 13.05 -3.20 -4.99
C ILE A 136 12.76 -4.00 -6.26
N GLY A 137 13.67 -4.87 -6.67
CA GLY A 137 13.53 -5.66 -7.87
C GLY A 137 13.59 -4.84 -9.15
N GLY A 138 12.76 -5.20 -10.10
CA GLY A 138 12.68 -4.58 -11.43
C GLY A 138 12.23 -5.59 -12.46
N THR A 139 12.82 -5.57 -13.67
CA THR A 139 12.58 -6.55 -14.72
C THR A 139 13.83 -7.43 -14.86
N ASP A 140 13.66 -8.75 -14.88
CA ASP A 140 14.75 -9.69 -15.10
C ASP A 140 15.08 -9.84 -16.59
N GLY A 141 16.07 -10.69 -16.91
CA GLY A 141 16.52 -10.92 -18.30
C GLY A 141 15.45 -11.53 -19.21
N ASP A 142 14.46 -12.18 -18.64
CA ASP A 142 13.33 -12.82 -19.34
C ASP A 142 12.10 -11.90 -19.45
N GLY A 143 12.18 -10.68 -18.90
CA GLY A 143 11.10 -9.72 -18.91
C GLY A 143 10.11 -9.84 -17.75
N ASN A 144 10.34 -10.74 -16.77
CA ASN A 144 9.47 -10.87 -15.60
C ASN A 144 9.75 -9.81 -14.57
N TYR A 145 8.71 -9.35 -13.89
CA TYR A 145 8.85 -8.45 -12.75
C TYR A 145 9.33 -9.20 -11.50
N THR A 146 10.27 -8.58 -10.78
CA THR A 146 10.86 -9.12 -9.55
C THR A 146 10.73 -8.13 -8.41
N GLY A 147 10.87 -8.59 -7.16
CA GLY A 147 10.74 -7.73 -5.99
C GLY A 147 9.37 -7.05 -5.92
N MET A 148 9.33 -5.80 -5.45
CA MET A 148 8.07 -5.04 -5.33
C MET A 148 7.39 -4.76 -6.69
N TYR A 149 8.13 -4.79 -7.80
CA TYR A 149 7.54 -4.62 -9.14
C TYR A 149 6.57 -5.74 -9.48
N ALA A 150 6.74 -6.94 -8.92
CA ALA A 150 5.80 -8.04 -9.10
C ALA A 150 4.38 -7.74 -8.56
N LEU A 151 4.22 -6.77 -7.64
CA LEU A 151 2.90 -6.32 -7.19
C LEU A 151 2.10 -5.63 -8.31
N LEU A 152 2.76 -5.07 -9.34
CA LEU A 152 2.10 -4.34 -10.42
C LEU A 152 1.26 -5.26 -11.33
N ILE A 153 1.63 -6.53 -11.44
CA ILE A 153 0.94 -7.49 -12.31
C ILE A 153 -0.12 -8.32 -11.57
N ALA A 154 -0.23 -8.19 -10.26
CA ALA A 154 -1.11 -9.03 -9.45
C ALA A 154 -2.59 -8.96 -9.87
N GLU A 155 -3.07 -7.82 -10.34
CA GLU A 155 -4.44 -7.65 -10.81
C GLU A 155 -4.71 -8.38 -12.14
N GLN A 156 -3.68 -8.52 -12.98
CA GLN A 156 -3.78 -9.16 -14.30
C GLN A 156 -3.43 -10.64 -14.26
N ASP A 157 -2.98 -11.16 -13.12
CA ASP A 157 -2.72 -12.57 -12.92
C ASP A 157 -4.05 -13.31 -12.65
N ASP A 158 -4.39 -14.30 -13.49
CA ASP A 158 -5.64 -15.06 -13.42
C ASP A 158 -5.84 -15.77 -12.07
N ALA A 159 -4.76 -16.12 -11.38
CA ALA A 159 -4.81 -16.76 -10.07
C ALA A 159 -5.02 -15.76 -8.92
N ILE A 160 -4.78 -14.47 -9.14
CA ILE A 160 -4.84 -13.43 -8.13
C ILE A 160 -6.05 -12.51 -8.38
N GLY A 161 -6.07 -11.78 -9.48
CA GLY A 161 -7.18 -10.90 -9.88
C GLY A 161 -7.48 -9.74 -8.92
N TYR A 162 -6.53 -9.35 -8.06
CA TYR A 162 -6.70 -8.27 -7.09
C TYR A 162 -5.54 -7.29 -7.14
N ARG A 163 -5.86 -6.00 -7.05
CA ARG A 163 -4.88 -4.93 -6.93
C ARG A 163 -4.62 -4.63 -5.45
N PRO A 164 -3.35 -4.68 -4.96
CA PRO A 164 -3.05 -4.26 -3.59
C PRO A 164 -3.28 -2.76 -3.43
N ARG A 165 -3.94 -2.38 -2.31
CA ARG A 165 -4.26 -1.00 -1.95
C ARG A 165 -3.50 -0.52 -0.72
N ILE A 166 -2.90 -1.44 0.00
CA ILE A 166 -2.06 -1.22 1.18
C ILE A 166 -0.78 -1.98 0.90
N ILE A 167 0.37 -1.32 0.87
CA ILE A 167 1.64 -1.99 0.56
C ILE A 167 2.71 -1.70 1.59
N ALA A 168 3.57 -2.68 1.85
CA ALA A 168 4.70 -2.56 2.76
C ALA A 168 5.79 -3.60 2.46
N ALA A 169 7.02 -3.30 2.93
CA ALA A 169 8.11 -4.26 3.06
C ALA A 169 8.59 -4.29 4.52
N PRO A 170 7.81 -4.86 5.46
CA PRO A 170 8.03 -4.70 6.89
C PRO A 170 9.39 -5.26 7.33
N GLY A 171 10.18 -4.44 8.03
CA GLY A 171 11.53 -4.78 8.47
C GLY A 171 12.60 -4.73 7.37
N LEU A 172 12.21 -4.44 6.13
CA LEU A 172 13.08 -4.24 4.97
C LEU A 172 12.96 -2.82 4.40
N ASP A 173 12.27 -1.95 5.13
CA ASP A 173 11.86 -0.60 4.74
C ASP A 173 12.97 0.44 4.95
N THR A 174 14.12 0.22 4.31
CA THR A 174 15.19 1.23 4.20
C THR A 174 14.68 2.47 3.44
N GLU A 175 15.43 3.56 3.45
CA GLU A 175 15.07 4.77 2.71
C GLU A 175 14.85 4.48 1.21
N ALA A 176 15.76 3.71 0.60
CA ALA A 176 15.68 3.35 -0.82
C ALA A 176 14.45 2.50 -1.13
N VAL A 177 14.18 1.48 -0.28
CA VAL A 177 13.02 0.61 -0.40
C VAL A 177 11.72 1.40 -0.20
N THR A 178 11.65 2.26 0.82
CA THR A 178 10.45 3.06 1.12
C THR A 178 10.12 4.03 -0.02
N LYS A 179 11.13 4.73 -0.57
CA LYS A 179 10.94 5.60 -1.74
C LYS A 179 10.46 4.82 -2.97
N SER A 180 11.03 3.66 -3.21
CA SER A 180 10.61 2.80 -4.31
C SER A 180 9.19 2.26 -4.12
N LEU A 181 8.80 1.91 -2.88
CA LEU A 181 7.41 1.56 -2.54
C LEU A 181 6.44 2.71 -2.85
N CYS A 182 6.81 3.95 -2.57
CA CYS A 182 5.97 5.11 -2.91
C CYS A 182 5.75 5.24 -4.43
N VAL A 183 6.78 4.98 -5.24
CA VAL A 183 6.65 4.94 -6.71
C VAL A 183 5.69 3.83 -7.17
N ILE A 184 5.76 2.64 -6.56
CA ILE A 184 4.83 1.55 -6.84
C ILE A 184 3.42 1.91 -6.36
N ALA A 185 3.31 2.53 -5.17
CA ALA A 185 2.03 2.99 -4.61
C ALA A 185 1.32 4.00 -5.51
N GLU A 186 2.05 4.93 -6.11
CA GLU A 186 1.48 5.89 -7.06
C GLU A 186 0.87 5.17 -8.27
N LYS A 187 1.60 4.19 -8.85
CA LYS A 187 1.11 3.39 -9.99
C LYS A 187 -0.11 2.54 -9.66
N LEU A 188 -0.15 1.95 -8.46
CA LEU A 188 -1.24 1.09 -7.98
C LEU A 188 -2.39 1.88 -7.35
N ARG A 189 -2.24 3.18 -7.11
CA ARG A 189 -3.09 3.97 -6.22
C ARG A 189 -3.25 3.28 -4.86
N ALA A 190 -2.12 2.86 -4.29
CA ALA A 190 -2.01 2.23 -2.99
C ALA A 190 -1.42 3.19 -1.95
N PHE A 191 -1.43 2.77 -0.69
CA PHE A 191 -0.85 3.52 0.41
C PHE A 191 0.24 2.70 1.11
N VAL A 192 1.36 3.34 1.44
CA VAL A 192 2.55 2.71 2.03
C VAL A 192 2.56 2.92 3.54
N TYR A 193 2.78 1.85 4.30
CA TYR A 193 3.17 1.92 5.71
C TYR A 193 4.60 1.42 5.84
N ALA A 194 5.47 2.25 6.42
CA ALA A 194 6.88 1.93 6.59
C ALA A 194 7.38 2.32 7.98
N GLY A 195 8.32 1.54 8.52
CA GLY A 195 9.03 1.86 9.76
C GLY A 195 10.11 2.92 9.55
N CYS A 196 10.52 3.59 10.60
CA CYS A 196 11.74 4.41 10.58
C CYS A 196 12.96 3.50 10.74
N HIS A 197 13.55 3.10 9.62
CA HIS A 197 14.61 2.09 9.57
C HIS A 197 15.80 2.46 10.44
N ASN A 198 16.24 1.50 11.27
CA ASN A 198 17.39 1.63 12.20
C ASN A 198 17.34 2.80 13.20
N CYS A 199 16.19 3.43 13.40
CA CYS A 199 16.00 4.52 14.35
C CYS A 199 15.78 3.96 15.77
N LYS A 200 16.69 4.33 16.71
CA LYS A 200 16.66 3.86 18.10
C LYS A 200 16.04 4.88 19.05
N LYS A 201 16.01 6.15 18.67
CA LYS A 201 15.54 7.28 19.48
C LYS A 201 14.56 8.16 18.68
N PRO A 202 13.72 8.94 19.33
CA PRO A 202 12.82 9.90 18.64
C PRO A 202 13.56 10.83 17.68
N ALA A 203 14.75 11.34 18.07
CA ALA A 203 15.56 12.22 17.24
C ALA A 203 16.02 11.56 15.92
N ASP A 204 16.35 10.27 15.97
CA ASP A 204 16.76 9.51 14.77
C ASP A 204 15.56 9.38 13.81
N ALA A 205 14.37 9.08 14.33
CA ALA A 205 13.13 8.98 13.56
C ALA A 205 12.78 10.32 12.90
N ILE A 206 12.90 11.43 13.63
CA ILE A 206 12.68 12.78 13.09
C ILE A 206 13.66 13.09 11.95
N SER A 207 14.94 12.73 12.12
CA SER A 207 15.95 12.91 11.07
C SER A 207 15.68 12.03 9.85
N TYR A 208 15.19 10.81 10.07
CA TYR A 208 14.81 9.88 9.01
C TYR A 208 13.62 10.40 8.22
N ARG A 209 12.56 10.88 8.92
CA ARG A 209 11.37 11.44 8.30
C ARG A 209 11.67 12.61 7.36
N ALA A 210 12.64 13.45 7.67
CA ALA A 210 12.98 14.61 6.86
C ALA A 210 13.40 14.28 5.40
N ARG A 211 13.62 13.00 5.09
CA ARG A 211 14.00 12.51 3.75
C ARG A 211 12.82 12.22 2.83
N PHE A 212 11.59 12.39 3.31
CA PHE A 212 10.35 12.01 2.62
C PHE A 212 9.39 13.18 2.50
N ASN A 213 8.63 13.23 1.39
CA ASN A 213 7.58 14.22 1.14
C ASN A 213 6.36 13.60 0.43
N GLU A 214 6.31 12.28 0.36
CA GLU A 214 5.33 11.51 -0.38
C GLU A 214 3.99 11.47 0.39
N ARG A 215 2.89 11.75 -0.30
CA ARG A 215 1.52 11.71 0.26
C ARG A 215 0.98 10.28 0.41
N GLU A 216 1.56 9.33 -0.29
CA GLU A 216 1.21 7.92 -0.24
C GLU A 216 1.87 7.18 0.92
N LEU A 217 2.57 7.87 1.83
CA LEU A 217 3.37 7.28 2.89
C LEU A 217 2.87 7.66 4.27
N MET A 218 2.90 6.70 5.19
CA MET A 218 2.87 6.93 6.63
C MET A 218 4.08 6.25 7.28
N LEU A 219 4.91 7.05 7.96
CA LEU A 219 6.02 6.55 8.76
C LEU A 219 5.56 6.23 10.17
N VAL A 220 5.92 5.05 10.67
CA VAL A 220 5.59 4.58 12.01
C VAL A 220 6.85 4.30 12.83
N TRP A 221 6.83 4.68 14.11
CA TRP A 221 7.91 4.44 15.06
C TRP A 221 7.37 4.49 16.51
N PRO A 222 7.84 3.63 17.39
CA PRO A 222 8.74 2.48 17.26
C PRO A 222 8.04 1.22 16.78
N ASP A 223 8.72 0.05 16.83
CA ASP A 223 8.14 -1.25 16.55
C ASP A 223 7.41 -1.83 17.77
N PHE A 224 6.56 -2.84 17.53
CA PHE A 224 5.89 -3.57 18.59
C PHE A 224 6.72 -4.72 19.15
N ILE A 225 6.46 -5.08 20.41
CA ILE A 225 6.87 -6.36 21.01
C ILE A 225 5.63 -7.25 21.07
N ALA A 226 5.74 -8.44 20.50
CA ALA A 226 4.68 -9.43 20.49
C ALA A 226 5.22 -10.84 20.76
N HIS A 227 4.35 -11.75 21.20
CA HIS A 227 4.71 -13.14 21.38
C HIS A 227 4.85 -13.85 20.03
N ASN A 228 6.00 -14.52 19.83
CA ASN A 228 6.23 -15.36 18.68
C ASN A 228 6.01 -16.83 19.06
N PRO A 229 4.90 -17.47 18.64
CA PRO A 229 4.63 -18.88 18.96
C PRO A 229 5.67 -19.87 18.43
N LYS A 230 6.40 -19.51 17.36
CA LYS A 230 7.42 -20.39 16.77
C LYS A 230 8.69 -20.47 17.61
N SER A 231 9.11 -19.37 18.23
CA SER A 231 10.27 -19.33 19.12
C SER A 231 9.90 -19.48 20.61
N GLY A 232 8.62 -19.29 20.95
CA GLY A 232 8.13 -19.25 22.34
C GLY A 232 8.56 -18.00 23.11
N ALA A 233 9.11 -16.99 22.43
CA ALA A 233 9.67 -15.78 23.04
C ALA A 233 8.90 -14.52 22.62
N ASN A 234 9.06 -13.45 23.39
CA ASN A 234 8.61 -12.12 23.00
C ASN A 234 9.69 -11.48 22.13
N GLU A 235 9.31 -11.06 20.95
CA GLU A 235 10.22 -10.53 19.93
C GLU A 235 9.71 -9.20 19.37
N VAL A 236 10.61 -8.47 18.71
CA VAL A 236 10.23 -7.27 17.94
C VAL A 236 9.57 -7.69 16.63
N PHE A 237 8.41 -7.10 16.38
CA PHE A 237 7.62 -7.24 15.17
C PHE A 237 7.49 -5.87 14.49
N PRO A 238 7.66 -5.78 13.16
CA PRO A 238 7.58 -4.52 12.45
C PRO A 238 6.20 -3.84 12.62
N ALA A 239 6.19 -2.61 13.12
CA ALA A 239 4.95 -1.83 13.31
C ALA A 239 4.22 -1.59 11.98
N ALA A 240 4.94 -1.46 10.87
CA ALA A 240 4.38 -1.33 9.53
C ALA A 240 3.45 -2.49 9.16
N ALA A 241 3.78 -3.74 9.54
CA ALA A 241 2.92 -4.90 9.30
C ALA A 241 1.60 -4.83 10.11
N TYR A 242 1.68 -4.40 11.37
CA TYR A 242 0.49 -4.15 12.20
C TYR A 242 -0.35 -3.00 11.64
N ALA A 243 0.28 -1.95 11.13
CA ALA A 243 -0.42 -0.82 10.50
C ALA A 243 -1.20 -1.29 9.26
N CYS A 244 -0.60 -2.12 8.39
CA CYS A 244 -1.29 -2.72 7.24
C CYS A 244 -2.51 -3.54 7.67
N GLY A 245 -2.35 -4.44 8.66
CA GLY A 245 -3.45 -5.26 9.17
C GLY A 245 -4.55 -4.43 9.84
N LEU A 246 -4.18 -3.44 10.65
CA LEU A 246 -5.12 -2.52 11.29
C LEU A 246 -5.88 -1.68 10.26
N ARG A 247 -5.17 -1.18 9.24
CA ARG A 247 -5.79 -0.41 8.16
C ARG A 247 -6.84 -1.23 7.43
N ALA A 248 -6.49 -2.46 7.03
CA ALA A 248 -7.44 -3.36 6.37
C ALA A 248 -8.65 -3.68 7.26
N ARG A 249 -8.44 -3.87 8.58
CA ARG A 249 -9.55 -4.04 9.54
C ARG A 249 -10.48 -2.84 9.55
N ILE A 250 -9.94 -1.63 9.63
CA ILE A 250 -10.75 -0.40 9.65
C ILE A 250 -11.49 -0.23 8.33
N ASP A 251 -10.86 -0.55 7.21
CA ASP A 251 -11.51 -0.49 5.89
C ASP A 251 -12.73 -1.41 5.83
N HIS A 252 -12.65 -2.61 6.40
CA HIS A 252 -13.80 -3.53 6.48
C HIS A 252 -14.88 -3.08 7.47
N GLU A 253 -14.48 -2.61 8.66
CA GLU A 253 -15.42 -2.32 9.75
C GLU A 253 -16.07 -0.94 9.61
N GLN A 254 -15.34 0.06 9.12
CA GLN A 254 -15.74 1.47 9.15
C GLN A 254 -15.58 2.18 7.79
N GLY A 255 -14.58 1.78 7.02
CA GLY A 255 -14.27 2.35 5.71
C GLY A 255 -12.99 3.19 5.70
N TRP A 256 -12.55 3.48 4.50
CA TRP A 256 -11.27 4.13 4.18
C TRP A 256 -11.14 5.58 4.70
N HIS A 257 -12.25 6.25 5.01
CA HIS A 257 -12.30 7.62 5.53
C HIS A 257 -11.98 7.73 7.03
N LYS A 258 -11.94 6.62 7.76
CA LYS A 258 -11.60 6.60 9.18
C LYS A 258 -10.09 6.41 9.36
N SER A 259 -9.44 7.30 10.13
CA SER A 259 -8.02 7.19 10.46
C SER A 259 -7.70 5.93 11.29
N LEU A 260 -6.50 5.36 11.11
CA LEU A 260 -6.00 4.27 11.95
C LEU A 260 -5.58 4.74 13.34
N SER A 261 -5.39 6.04 13.53
CA SER A 261 -5.00 6.64 14.81
C SER A 261 -6.06 6.37 15.89
N ASN A 262 -5.60 6.13 17.11
CA ASN A 262 -6.42 5.88 18.30
C ASN A 262 -7.33 4.63 18.21
N VAL A 263 -7.00 3.66 17.35
CA VAL A 263 -7.68 2.37 17.29
C VAL A 263 -6.80 1.29 17.94
N PRO A 264 -7.35 0.43 18.85
CA PRO A 264 -6.57 -0.59 19.53
C PRO A 264 -5.94 -1.60 18.56
N VAL A 265 -4.64 -1.85 18.75
CA VAL A 265 -3.89 -2.91 18.09
C VAL A 265 -4.00 -4.19 18.89
N ARG A 266 -4.27 -5.32 18.24
CA ARG A 266 -4.47 -6.61 18.89
C ARG A 266 -3.14 -7.38 19.00
N ASN A 267 -3.05 -8.23 20.04
CA ASN A 267 -1.95 -9.21 20.22
C ASN A 267 -0.54 -8.60 20.30
N VAL A 268 -0.42 -7.43 20.92
CA VAL A 268 0.85 -6.77 21.20
C VAL A 268 1.07 -6.64 22.70
N LEU A 269 2.31 -6.76 23.16
CA LEU A 269 2.69 -6.78 24.55
C LEU A 269 3.48 -5.55 25.00
N GLY A 270 4.12 -4.87 24.06
CA GLY A 270 4.99 -3.73 24.32
C GLY A 270 5.41 -3.01 23.06
N ILE A 271 6.32 -2.06 23.23
CA ILE A 271 7.00 -1.31 22.17
C ILE A 271 8.52 -1.43 22.31
N SER A 272 9.23 -1.39 21.18
CA SER A 272 10.69 -1.60 21.13
C SER A 272 11.51 -0.44 21.72
N SER A 273 10.91 0.73 21.82
CA SER A 273 11.52 1.92 22.43
C SER A 273 10.48 2.70 23.22
N PRO A 274 10.79 3.21 24.41
CA PRO A 274 9.84 3.97 25.20
C PRO A 274 9.45 5.28 24.52
N VAL A 275 8.19 5.65 24.64
CA VAL A 275 7.62 6.91 24.15
C VAL A 275 6.81 7.52 25.29
N PHE A 276 7.20 8.69 25.77
CA PHE A 276 6.40 9.43 26.72
C PHE A 276 5.21 10.06 26.02
N TRP A 277 4.02 9.86 26.57
CA TRP A 277 2.77 10.41 26.06
C TRP A 277 1.92 10.99 27.20
N SER A 278 1.29 12.09 26.92
CA SER A 278 0.28 12.71 27.77
C SER A 278 -0.87 13.23 26.93
N LEU A 279 -2.10 13.04 27.39
CA LEU A 279 -3.30 13.54 26.70
C LEU A 279 -3.44 15.06 26.79
N GLN A 280 -2.88 15.67 27.84
CA GLN A 280 -3.11 17.08 28.19
C GLN A 280 -1.84 17.93 28.13
N SER A 281 -0.69 17.33 27.79
CA SER A 281 0.57 18.04 27.70
C SER A 281 1.10 18.01 26.26
N GLU A 282 1.41 19.18 25.74
CA GLU A 282 2.07 19.34 24.45
C GLU A 282 3.55 18.91 24.53
N ASP A 283 4.15 18.95 25.72
CA ASP A 283 5.54 18.56 25.94
C ASP A 283 5.62 17.04 26.19
N SER A 284 5.56 16.26 25.10
CA SER A 284 5.70 14.81 25.14
C SER A 284 6.43 14.30 23.89
N ASP A 285 7.10 13.13 24.00
CA ASP A 285 7.76 12.49 22.85
C ASP A 285 6.75 12.22 21.74
N ALA A 286 5.55 11.77 22.09
CA ALA A 286 4.50 11.48 21.13
C ALA A 286 4.08 12.73 20.35
N ASN A 287 3.92 13.87 21.03
CA ASN A 287 3.57 15.12 20.36
C ASN A 287 4.73 15.63 19.48
N ASN A 288 5.97 15.51 19.97
CA ASN A 288 7.15 15.89 19.20
C ASN A 288 7.32 15.05 17.90
N LEU A 289 6.98 13.76 17.94
CA LEU A 289 6.97 12.88 16.76
C LEU A 289 5.82 13.25 15.81
N ASN A 290 4.62 13.47 16.34
CA ASN A 290 3.45 13.85 15.54
C ASN A 290 3.63 15.21 14.85
N ASN A 291 4.26 16.18 15.51
CA ASN A 291 4.61 17.48 14.93
C ASN A 291 5.61 17.38 13.77
N LYS A 292 6.21 16.19 13.59
CA LYS A 292 7.09 15.85 12.46
C LYS A 292 6.51 14.73 11.61
N GLU A 293 5.20 14.63 11.56
CA GLU A 293 4.43 13.69 10.73
C GLU A 293 4.89 12.23 10.87
N ILE A 294 5.31 11.84 12.08
CA ILE A 294 5.60 10.44 12.43
C ILE A 294 4.45 9.92 13.28
N THR A 295 3.83 8.85 12.84
CA THR A 295 2.85 8.12 13.63
C THR A 295 3.58 7.30 14.68
N THR A 296 3.28 7.55 15.95
CA THR A 296 3.90 6.83 17.06
C THR A 296 2.93 5.84 17.71
N ILE A 297 3.36 5.19 18.77
CA ILE A 297 2.57 4.20 19.50
C ILE A 297 2.45 4.64 20.96
N ILE A 298 1.22 4.62 21.45
CA ILE A 298 0.89 4.91 22.85
C ILE A 298 0.20 3.72 23.50
N CYS A 299 0.24 3.65 24.83
CA CYS A 299 -0.50 2.65 25.61
C CYS A 299 -1.56 3.34 26.47
N ARG A 300 -2.83 3.20 26.07
CA ARG A 300 -4.00 3.58 26.86
C ARG A 300 -5.14 2.61 26.57
N ASN A 301 -5.50 1.79 27.54
CA ASN A 301 -6.45 0.69 27.35
C ASN A 301 -6.03 -0.20 26.14
N GLY A 302 -4.76 -0.65 26.13
CA GLY A 302 -4.10 -1.32 25.03
C GLY A 302 -3.26 -0.37 24.17
N PHE A 303 -2.38 -0.96 23.39
CA PHE A 303 -1.53 -0.21 22.46
C PHE A 303 -2.33 0.31 21.27
N ARG A 304 -1.99 1.52 20.82
CA ARG A 304 -2.64 2.22 19.70
C ARG A 304 -1.62 2.98 18.89
N PHE A 305 -1.81 3.06 17.59
CA PHE A 305 -1.13 4.08 16.81
C PHE A 305 -1.67 5.46 17.19
N TRP A 306 -0.77 6.43 17.25
CA TRP A 306 -1.08 7.82 17.59
C TRP A 306 -0.41 8.72 16.56
N GLY A 307 -1.20 9.25 15.64
CA GLY A 307 -0.80 10.02 14.47
C GLY A 307 -1.59 9.58 13.24
N ASN A 308 -1.73 10.46 12.27
CA ASN A 308 -2.60 10.31 11.11
C ASN A 308 -2.10 11.07 9.88
N ARG A 309 -0.87 11.62 9.96
CA ARG A 309 -0.30 12.49 8.95
C ARG A 309 0.61 11.74 7.99
N THR A 310 0.67 12.26 6.76
CA THR A 310 1.64 11.86 5.74
C THR A 310 2.83 12.81 5.77
N PRO A 311 3.98 12.47 5.16
CA PRO A 311 5.08 13.41 4.96
C PRO A 311 4.75 14.63 4.09
N GLU A 312 3.70 14.59 3.28
CA GLU A 312 3.22 15.72 2.50
C GLU A 312 2.52 16.75 3.41
N THR A 313 2.91 18.03 3.32
CA THR A 313 2.50 19.07 4.27
C THR A 313 1.57 20.13 3.67
N LYS A 314 1.10 19.98 2.43
CA LYS A 314 0.29 21.00 1.75
C LYS A 314 -1.17 20.60 1.60
N ALA A 315 -1.46 19.65 0.73
CA ALA A 315 -2.83 19.30 0.33
C ALA A 315 -3.29 17.96 0.92
N TYR A 316 -2.41 16.97 0.98
CA TYR A 316 -2.71 15.61 1.42
C TYR A 316 -2.03 15.31 2.76
N ILE A 317 -2.20 16.22 3.72
CA ILE A 317 -1.56 16.15 5.04
C ILE A 317 -1.99 14.93 5.86
N PHE A 318 -3.18 14.38 5.61
CA PHE A 318 -3.71 13.23 6.32
C PHE A 318 -3.75 11.97 5.42
N GLU A 319 -3.45 10.82 6.00
CA GLU A 319 -3.60 9.51 5.36
C GLU A 319 -4.96 9.37 4.67
N VAL A 320 -6.03 9.70 5.41
CA VAL A 320 -7.41 9.57 4.91
C VAL A 320 -7.70 10.47 3.70
N TYR A 321 -6.98 11.56 3.51
CA TYR A 321 -7.14 12.42 2.33
C TYR A 321 -6.61 11.73 1.08
N THR A 322 -5.41 11.15 1.17
CA THR A 322 -4.82 10.37 0.07
C THR A 322 -5.68 9.15 -0.25
N ARG A 323 -6.10 8.40 0.77
CA ARG A 323 -6.94 7.21 0.56
C ARG A 323 -8.30 7.55 -0.01
N THR A 324 -8.92 8.66 0.41
CA THR A 324 -10.16 9.17 -0.20
C THR A 324 -9.97 9.44 -1.67
N ALA A 325 -8.89 10.13 -2.06
CA ALA A 325 -8.59 10.42 -3.46
C ALA A 325 -8.43 9.13 -4.28
N GLN A 326 -7.69 8.16 -3.75
CA GLN A 326 -7.42 6.88 -4.41
C GLN A 326 -8.70 6.06 -4.61
N VAL A 327 -9.49 5.87 -3.55
CA VAL A 327 -10.74 5.09 -3.60
C VAL A 327 -11.76 5.73 -4.53
N LEU A 328 -11.94 7.05 -4.48
CA LEU A 328 -12.87 7.74 -5.37
C LEU A 328 -12.44 7.62 -6.84
N ALA A 329 -11.16 7.84 -7.14
CA ALA A 329 -10.66 7.75 -8.49
C ALA A 329 -10.86 6.35 -9.10
N ASP A 330 -10.55 5.32 -8.32
CA ASP A 330 -10.66 3.93 -8.80
C ASP A 330 -12.13 3.47 -8.87
N SER A 331 -12.95 3.75 -7.84
CA SER A 331 -14.35 3.37 -7.86
C SER A 331 -15.13 4.01 -9.04
N ILE A 332 -14.81 5.27 -9.34
CA ILE A 332 -15.42 5.96 -10.48
C ILE A 332 -14.89 5.36 -11.79
N ALA A 333 -13.59 5.12 -11.91
CA ALA A 333 -12.99 4.58 -13.13
C ALA A 333 -13.48 3.15 -13.44
N GLU A 334 -13.47 2.26 -12.45
CA GLU A 334 -13.95 0.87 -12.60
C GLU A 334 -15.42 0.79 -13.01
N ALA A 335 -16.26 1.64 -12.42
CA ALA A 335 -17.69 1.69 -12.77
C ALA A 335 -17.94 2.17 -14.21
N GLN A 336 -16.98 2.86 -14.82
CA GLN A 336 -17.08 3.32 -16.21
C GLN A 336 -16.39 2.38 -17.21
N PHE A 337 -15.82 1.27 -16.75
CA PHE A 337 -15.09 0.34 -17.63
C PHE A 337 -15.92 -0.15 -18.81
N GLU A 338 -17.17 -0.56 -18.57
CA GLU A 338 -18.08 -1.00 -19.63
C GLU A 338 -18.57 0.13 -20.56
N THR A 339 -18.36 1.39 -20.15
CA THR A 339 -18.72 2.57 -20.95
C THR A 339 -17.65 2.91 -21.99
N ILE A 340 -16.43 2.40 -21.80
CA ILE A 340 -15.33 2.56 -22.76
C ILE A 340 -15.71 1.86 -24.06
N ASP A 341 -15.45 2.52 -25.19
CA ASP A 341 -15.84 2.09 -26.54
C ASP A 341 -17.36 2.04 -26.81
N ALA A 342 -18.22 2.38 -25.86
CA ALA A 342 -19.62 2.59 -26.13
C ALA A 342 -19.84 3.86 -26.99
N PRO A 343 -20.93 3.93 -27.80
CA PRO A 343 -21.23 5.11 -28.59
C PRO A 343 -21.30 6.39 -27.73
N LEU A 344 -20.53 7.40 -28.09
CA LEU A 344 -20.53 8.70 -27.42
C LEU A 344 -21.79 9.50 -27.77
N THR A 345 -22.89 9.20 -27.12
CA THR A 345 -24.16 9.91 -27.28
C THR A 345 -24.40 10.85 -26.08
N PRO A 346 -25.20 11.93 -26.27
CA PRO A 346 -25.60 12.80 -25.16
C PRO A 346 -26.32 12.06 -24.02
N ALA A 347 -27.04 10.98 -24.33
CA ALA A 347 -27.70 10.14 -23.36
C ALA A 347 -26.69 9.40 -22.48
N ASN A 348 -25.71 8.71 -23.08
CA ASN A 348 -24.68 7.97 -22.35
C ASN A 348 -23.86 8.91 -21.44
N VAL A 349 -23.48 10.10 -21.95
CA VAL A 349 -22.76 11.09 -21.11
C VAL A 349 -23.58 11.54 -19.92
N LYS A 350 -24.90 11.72 -20.11
CA LYS A 350 -25.81 12.10 -19.02
C LYS A 350 -25.97 10.98 -17.99
N ASP A 351 -25.99 9.73 -18.43
CA ASP A 351 -26.11 8.56 -17.55
C ASP A 351 -24.85 8.41 -16.70
N VAL A 352 -23.65 8.53 -17.30
CA VAL A 352 -22.37 8.55 -16.58
C VAL A 352 -22.33 9.66 -15.53
N LEU A 353 -22.71 10.89 -15.93
CA LEU A 353 -22.75 12.04 -15.01
C LEU A 353 -23.71 11.79 -13.85
N SER A 354 -24.88 11.21 -14.12
CA SER A 354 -25.88 10.91 -13.11
C SER A 354 -25.42 9.82 -12.15
N ALA A 355 -24.75 8.78 -12.64
CA ALA A 355 -24.17 7.71 -11.81
C ALA A 355 -23.09 8.25 -10.87
N ILE A 356 -22.18 9.09 -11.38
CA ILE A 356 -21.13 9.71 -10.56
C ILE A 356 -21.74 10.61 -9.48
N ARG A 357 -22.75 11.44 -9.83
CA ARG A 357 -23.44 12.29 -8.86
C ARG A 357 -24.11 11.48 -7.77
N ALA A 358 -24.85 10.44 -8.13
CA ALA A 358 -25.53 9.56 -7.19
C ALA A 358 -24.53 8.91 -6.21
N LYS A 359 -23.37 8.48 -6.71
CA LYS A 359 -22.28 7.96 -5.84
C LYS A 359 -21.76 9.01 -4.87
N LEU A 360 -21.42 10.20 -5.35
CA LEU A 360 -20.90 11.28 -4.51
C LEU A 360 -21.92 11.72 -3.46
N ASP A 361 -23.20 11.86 -3.84
CA ASP A 361 -24.29 12.21 -2.93
C ASP A 361 -24.48 11.14 -1.83
N ALA A 362 -24.38 9.85 -2.19
CA ALA A 362 -24.43 8.76 -1.23
C ALA A 362 -23.26 8.79 -0.23
N LEU A 363 -22.05 9.15 -0.67
CA LEU A 363 -20.88 9.30 0.19
C LEU A 363 -21.01 10.50 1.14
N VAL A 364 -21.58 11.61 0.67
CA VAL A 364 -21.89 12.77 1.53
C VAL A 364 -22.98 12.40 2.54
N THR A 365 -24.06 11.77 2.11
CA THR A 365 -25.16 11.34 2.99
C THR A 365 -24.70 10.36 4.06
N SER A 366 -23.77 9.44 3.72
CA SER A 366 -23.21 8.50 4.69
C SER A 366 -22.10 9.10 5.59
N GLY A 367 -21.77 10.37 5.43
CA GLY A 367 -20.75 11.07 6.21
C GLY A 367 -19.31 10.68 5.86
N ARG A 368 -19.08 10.05 4.72
CA ARG A 368 -17.75 9.68 4.23
C ARG A 368 -17.04 10.83 3.49
N LEU A 369 -17.82 11.81 3.04
CA LEU A 369 -17.36 13.09 2.50
C LEU A 369 -18.12 14.23 3.18
N VAL A 370 -17.47 15.39 3.34
CA VAL A 370 -18.13 16.61 3.82
C VAL A 370 -18.99 17.21 2.74
N GLY A 371 -18.54 17.17 1.50
CA GLY A 371 -19.26 17.68 0.34
C GLY A 371 -18.62 17.18 -0.95
N ALA A 372 -19.43 17.11 -2.01
CA ALA A 372 -18.96 16.75 -3.34
C ALA A 372 -19.86 17.32 -4.41
N GLU A 373 -19.33 17.52 -5.60
CA GLU A 373 -20.03 18.05 -6.76
C GLU A 373 -19.45 17.45 -8.04
N CYS A 374 -20.29 17.17 -9.03
CA CYS A 374 -19.89 16.67 -10.34
C CYS A 374 -20.62 17.41 -11.45
N TRP A 375 -19.91 17.82 -12.49
CA TRP A 375 -20.48 18.58 -13.60
C TRP A 375 -19.81 18.28 -14.94
N TYR A 376 -20.55 18.55 -16.00
CA TYR A 376 -20.08 18.56 -17.38
C TYR A 376 -19.84 20.01 -17.80
N ASP A 377 -18.62 20.31 -18.25
CA ASP A 377 -18.28 21.64 -18.74
C ASP A 377 -18.21 21.65 -20.28
N VAL A 378 -19.00 22.53 -20.90
CA VAL A 378 -19.06 22.67 -22.36
C VAL A 378 -17.72 23.17 -22.94
N VAL A 379 -16.98 23.95 -22.17
CA VAL A 379 -15.67 24.49 -22.61
C VAL A 379 -14.65 23.36 -22.73
N ASP A 380 -14.62 22.43 -21.78
CA ASP A 380 -13.73 21.26 -21.82
C ASP A 380 -14.14 20.25 -22.89
N ASN A 381 -15.40 20.24 -23.29
CA ASN A 381 -16.01 19.27 -24.20
C ASN A 381 -16.44 19.92 -25.53
N SER A 382 -15.48 20.57 -26.17
CA SER A 382 -15.72 21.17 -27.50
C SER A 382 -16.14 20.12 -28.54
N THR A 383 -16.80 20.56 -29.60
CA THR A 383 -17.19 19.66 -30.72
C THR A 383 -15.98 18.90 -31.29
N THR A 384 -14.81 19.50 -31.27
CA THR A 384 -13.55 18.86 -31.73
C THR A 384 -13.16 17.69 -30.84
N GLU A 385 -13.18 17.87 -29.50
CA GLU A 385 -12.87 16.80 -28.53
C GLU A 385 -13.86 15.66 -28.63
N LEU A 386 -15.17 15.98 -28.70
CA LEU A 386 -16.23 14.96 -28.82
C LEU A 386 -16.10 14.16 -30.13
N ARG A 387 -15.75 14.79 -31.24
CA ARG A 387 -15.49 14.09 -32.52
C ARG A 387 -14.28 13.16 -32.47
N GLN A 388 -13.35 13.39 -31.55
CA GLN A 388 -12.21 12.53 -31.30
C GLN A 388 -12.51 11.43 -30.25
N GLY A 389 -13.78 11.28 -29.84
CA GLY A 389 -14.18 10.30 -28.83
C GLY A 389 -13.79 10.68 -27.39
N ARG A 390 -13.48 11.95 -27.11
CA ARG A 390 -13.03 12.42 -25.80
C ARG A 390 -14.15 13.14 -25.07
N VAL A 391 -14.44 12.71 -23.83
CA VAL A 391 -15.34 13.40 -22.91
C VAL A 391 -14.65 13.63 -21.58
N ARG A 392 -14.86 14.80 -20.99
CA ARG A 392 -14.32 15.20 -19.70
C ARG A 392 -15.45 15.52 -18.74
N ILE A 393 -15.48 14.81 -17.62
CA ILE A 393 -16.37 15.05 -16.50
C ILE A 393 -15.52 15.51 -15.33
N ARG A 394 -15.89 16.64 -14.74
CA ARG A 394 -15.22 17.18 -13.58
C ARG A 394 -15.97 16.83 -12.31
N TYR A 395 -15.25 16.46 -11.28
CA TYR A 395 -15.79 16.35 -9.92
C TYR A 395 -14.83 16.98 -8.91
N LYS A 396 -15.39 17.50 -7.85
CA LYS A 396 -14.65 17.98 -6.68
C LYS A 396 -15.28 17.37 -5.44
N TYR A 397 -14.50 17.23 -4.40
CA TYR A 397 -14.96 16.69 -3.12
C TYR A 397 -14.13 17.29 -1.97
N THR A 398 -14.71 17.25 -0.77
CA THR A 398 -14.05 17.61 0.47
C THR A 398 -14.00 16.36 1.35
N PRO A 399 -12.81 15.79 1.62
CA PRO A 399 -12.68 14.65 2.51
C PRO A 399 -13.01 15.04 3.95
N VAL A 400 -13.40 14.06 4.78
CA VAL A 400 -13.62 14.27 6.21
C VAL A 400 -12.28 14.32 6.93
N PRO A 401 -11.93 15.42 7.62
CA PRO A 401 -10.70 15.47 8.41
C PRO A 401 -10.85 14.61 9.67
N PRO A 402 -9.76 13.97 10.14
CA PRO A 402 -9.76 13.41 11.49
C PRO A 402 -9.81 14.54 12.52
N LEU A 403 -10.51 14.31 13.64
CA LEU A 403 -10.40 15.21 14.79
C LEU A 403 -9.06 14.96 15.48
N GLU A 404 -8.11 15.86 15.27
CA GLU A 404 -6.74 15.74 15.77
C GLU A 404 -6.54 16.50 17.08
N ASP A 405 -7.13 17.70 17.18
CA ASP A 405 -7.02 18.57 18.37
C ASP A 405 -8.40 19.06 18.81
N MET A 406 -8.60 19.12 20.11
CA MET A 406 -9.83 19.59 20.72
C MET A 406 -9.50 20.48 21.92
N GLU A 407 -9.78 21.76 21.82
CA GLU A 407 -9.69 22.69 22.92
C GLU A 407 -11.01 22.77 23.72
N LEU A 408 -10.91 22.62 25.02
CA LEU A 408 -12.05 22.72 25.94
C LEU A 408 -11.79 23.88 26.92
N TYR A 409 -12.66 24.87 26.91
CA TYR A 409 -12.58 26.03 27.83
C TYR A 409 -13.45 25.76 29.05
N GLN A 410 -12.81 25.70 30.24
CA GLN A 410 -13.50 25.61 31.50
C GLN A 410 -13.64 27.06 32.08
N THR A 411 -14.86 27.51 32.20
CA THR A 411 -15.21 28.88 32.74
C THR A 411 -15.80 28.76 34.11
#